data_404021dc08ed9ebcfe591e06ea842f56
#
_entry.id   404021dc08ed9ebcfe591e06ea842f56
#
_cell.length_a   1.000
_cell.length_b   1.000
_cell.length_c   1.000
_cell.angle_alpha   90.00
_cell.angle_beta   90.00
_cell.angle_gamma   90.00
#
_symmetry.space_group_name_H-M   'P 1'
#
loop_
_entity.id
_entity.type
_entity.pdbx_description
1 polymer ?
#
loop_
_entity_poly.entity_id
_entity_poly.type
_entity_poly.pdbx_seq_one_letter_code
_entity_poly.pdbx_strand_id
1 'polypeptide(L)'
;MLMPKRVKYRKQMRGRMKGLASRGTEISFGEYGLQALEPGWVTARQIEAARRALVRYMRRRGKVWIRIFPDKPVTQKPAETRMGKGKGAVDHWVAVVKPGRIMFELSGLSEEMAREAIRLAAHKLSIKTKFLSKDITGGE
;
A
#
# COMPACT_ATOMS: atom_id res chain seq x y z
N MET A 1 -9.84 9.87 2.32
CA MET A 1 -8.77 8.97 1.89
C MET A 1 -7.42 9.66 2.01
N LEU A 2 -6.38 8.88 2.09
CA LEU A 2 -5.04 9.43 2.21
C LEU A 2 -4.62 10.18 0.96
N MET A 3 -4.04 11.36 1.15
CA MET A 3 -3.43 12.14 0.09
C MET A 3 -2.51 13.17 0.72
N PRO A 4 -1.50 13.68 -0.02
CA PRO A 4 -0.63 14.70 0.53
C PRO A 4 -1.38 16.01 0.77
N LYS A 5 -1.05 16.69 1.85
CA LYS A 5 -1.60 18.02 2.14
C LYS A 5 -0.97 19.08 1.26
N ARG A 6 0.32 18.93 0.97
CA ARG A 6 1.06 19.83 0.11
C ARG A 6 1.96 19.04 -0.81
N VAL A 7 2.06 19.48 -2.05
CA VAL A 7 2.97 18.89 -3.01
C VAL A 7 3.64 20.02 -3.78
N LYS A 8 4.92 19.81 -4.10
CA LYS A 8 5.65 20.77 -4.91
C LYS A 8 5.08 20.83 -6.32
N TYR A 9 4.76 19.66 -6.86
CA TYR A 9 4.12 19.55 -8.18
C TYR A 9 2.91 18.63 -8.04
N ARG A 10 1.76 19.10 -8.50
CA ARG A 10 0.51 18.29 -8.43
C ARG A 10 0.49 17.20 -9.48
N LYS A 11 1.21 17.37 -10.56
CA LYS A 11 1.26 16.39 -11.65
C LYS A 11 2.68 15.90 -11.82
N GLN A 12 2.84 14.60 -11.99
CA GLN A 12 4.15 13.98 -12.12
C GLN A 12 4.13 13.00 -13.29
N MET A 13 5.31 12.71 -13.82
CA MET A 13 5.44 11.72 -14.85
C MET A 13 5.29 10.32 -14.25
N ARG A 14 4.93 9.35 -15.10
CA ARG A 14 4.70 7.98 -14.64
C ARG A 14 5.90 7.39 -13.89
N GLY A 15 7.10 7.64 -14.37
CA GLY A 15 8.30 7.11 -13.74
C GLY A 15 8.53 5.64 -14.00
N ARG A 16 9.60 5.12 -13.39
CA ARG A 16 9.97 3.71 -13.52
C ARG A 16 9.68 2.97 -12.22
N MET A 17 9.22 1.72 -12.37
CA MET A 17 8.95 0.86 -11.23
C MET A 17 9.89 -0.35 -11.18
N LYS A 18 11.14 -0.15 -11.59
CA LYS A 18 12.13 -1.21 -11.58
C LYS A 18 12.88 -1.25 -10.25
N GLY A 19 13.43 -2.42 -9.93
CA GLY A 19 14.27 -2.60 -8.76
C GLY A 19 13.51 -3.10 -7.56
N LEU A 20 14.25 -3.35 -6.49
CA LEU A 20 13.72 -3.80 -5.22
C LEU A 20 13.61 -2.63 -4.26
N ALA A 21 12.75 -2.77 -3.26
CA ALA A 21 12.65 -1.76 -2.22
C ALA A 21 13.95 -1.75 -1.41
N SER A 22 14.46 -0.55 -1.12
CA SER A 22 15.63 -0.38 -0.28
C SER A 22 15.27 0.01 1.15
N ARG A 23 14.04 0.43 1.36
CA ARG A 23 13.53 0.82 2.68
C ARG A 23 12.17 0.20 2.91
N GLY A 24 11.82 0.05 4.19
CA GLY A 24 10.52 -0.51 4.54
C GLY A 24 10.38 -1.98 4.18
N THR A 25 11.49 -2.72 4.22
CA THR A 25 11.51 -4.15 3.89
C THR A 25 11.44 -5.05 5.12
N GLU A 26 11.48 -4.46 6.30
CA GLU A 26 11.43 -5.21 7.56
C GLU A 26 10.27 -4.74 8.42
N ILE A 27 9.72 -5.66 9.22
CA ILE A 27 8.68 -5.32 10.18
C ILE A 27 9.33 -4.50 11.30
N SER A 28 8.84 -3.29 11.53
CA SER A 28 9.45 -2.36 12.48
C SER A 28 8.55 -2.07 13.69
N PHE A 29 7.26 -1.98 13.49
CA PHE A 29 6.32 -1.55 14.54
C PHE A 29 5.50 -2.68 15.10
N GLY A 30 5.11 -3.63 14.28
CA GLY A 30 4.23 -4.73 14.68
C GLY A 30 4.96 -6.06 14.76
N GLU A 31 4.17 -7.12 14.74
CA GLU A 31 4.66 -8.49 14.80
C GLU A 31 4.45 -9.21 13.47
N TYR A 32 3.50 -8.76 12.69
CA TYR A 32 3.12 -9.37 11.41
C TYR A 32 3.03 -8.29 10.34
N GLY A 33 3.25 -8.68 9.10
CA GLY A 33 3.22 -7.72 8.01
C GLY A 33 2.71 -8.30 6.70
N LEU A 34 2.30 -7.39 5.82
CA LEU A 34 1.90 -7.69 4.45
C LEU A 34 2.96 -7.10 3.54
N GLN A 35 3.69 -7.95 2.85
CA GLN A 35 4.80 -7.55 2.00
C GLN A 35 4.42 -7.68 0.53
N ALA A 36 4.83 -6.70 -0.26
CA ALA A 36 4.64 -6.74 -1.71
C ALA A 36 5.64 -7.71 -2.34
N LEU A 37 5.17 -8.55 -3.27
CA LEU A 37 6.02 -9.47 -4.01
C LEU A 37 6.31 -9.00 -5.43
N GLU A 38 5.57 -8.00 -5.90
CA GLU A 38 5.75 -7.45 -7.23
C GLU A 38 5.59 -5.94 -7.20
N PRO A 39 6.12 -5.22 -8.22
CA PRO A 39 5.95 -3.79 -8.26
C PRO A 39 4.52 -3.42 -8.67
N GLY A 40 4.07 -2.26 -8.25
CA GLY A 40 2.76 -1.77 -8.66
C GLY A 40 2.40 -0.47 -7.99
N TRP A 41 1.28 0.07 -8.42
CA TRP A 41 0.70 1.25 -7.83
C TRP A 41 -0.46 0.82 -6.95
N VAL A 42 -0.44 1.26 -5.70
CA VAL A 42 -1.54 1.01 -4.77
C VAL A 42 -2.26 2.34 -4.57
N THR A 43 -3.52 2.38 -4.96
CA THR A 43 -4.29 3.63 -4.89
C THR A 43 -4.71 3.95 -3.46
N ALA A 44 -5.01 5.22 -3.20
CA ALA A 44 -5.53 5.62 -1.90
C ALA A 44 -6.79 4.83 -1.54
N ARG A 45 -7.65 4.54 -2.53
CA ARG A 45 -8.85 3.73 -2.30
C ARG A 45 -8.53 2.30 -1.90
N GLN A 46 -7.53 1.70 -2.53
CA GLN A 46 -7.10 0.35 -2.19
C GLN A 46 -6.52 0.30 -0.77
N ILE A 47 -5.71 1.30 -0.41
CA ILE A 47 -5.15 1.39 0.94
C ILE A 47 -6.29 1.48 1.96
N GLU A 48 -7.26 2.32 1.71
CA GLU A 48 -8.40 2.48 2.62
C GLU A 48 -9.24 1.21 2.70
N ALA A 49 -9.49 0.55 1.57
CA ALA A 49 -10.24 -0.70 1.55
C ALA A 49 -9.52 -1.80 2.33
N ALA A 50 -8.20 -1.91 2.16
CA ALA A 50 -7.40 -2.89 2.90
C ALA A 50 -7.42 -2.59 4.39
N ARG A 51 -7.25 -1.32 4.77
CA ARG A 51 -7.30 -0.90 6.16
C ARG A 51 -8.65 -1.26 6.80
N ARG A 52 -9.74 -0.98 6.10
CA ARG A 52 -11.07 -1.32 6.61
C ARG A 52 -11.27 -2.82 6.79
N ALA A 53 -10.74 -3.62 5.86
CA ALA A 53 -10.82 -5.07 5.97
C ALA A 53 -10.08 -5.56 7.19
N LEU A 54 -8.87 -5.03 7.45
CA LEU A 54 -8.10 -5.36 8.64
C LEU A 54 -8.84 -5.00 9.92
N VAL A 55 -9.28 -3.76 10.02
CA VAL A 55 -9.92 -3.25 11.22
C VAL A 55 -11.23 -3.98 11.50
N ARG A 56 -12.01 -4.26 10.47
CA ARG A 56 -13.27 -4.99 10.63
C ARG A 56 -13.05 -6.39 11.18
N TYR A 57 -12.08 -7.10 10.65
CA TYR A 57 -11.77 -8.44 11.12
C TYR A 57 -11.24 -8.42 12.55
N MET A 58 -10.38 -7.46 12.87
CA MET A 58 -9.74 -7.38 14.18
C MET A 58 -10.69 -6.94 15.29
N ARG A 59 -11.76 -6.23 14.97
CA ARG A 59 -12.78 -5.78 15.94
C ARG A 59 -12.18 -5.09 17.16
N ARG A 60 -11.32 -4.07 16.91
CA ARG A 60 -10.67 -3.28 17.96
C ARG A 60 -9.59 -4.04 18.74
N ARG A 61 -9.23 -5.23 18.33
CA ARG A 61 -8.10 -5.94 18.92
C ARG A 61 -6.84 -5.52 18.19
N GLY A 62 -5.74 -5.36 18.94
CA GLY A 62 -4.47 -5.07 18.34
C GLY A 62 -4.36 -3.71 17.67
N LYS A 63 -3.30 -3.54 16.90
CA LYS A 63 -2.99 -2.30 16.22
C LYS A 63 -2.62 -2.56 14.77
N VAL A 64 -2.88 -1.54 13.92
CA VAL A 64 -2.55 -1.56 12.50
C VAL A 64 -1.66 -0.36 12.19
N TRP A 65 -0.59 -0.58 11.45
CA TRP A 65 0.23 0.49 10.89
C TRP A 65 0.19 0.42 9.38
N ILE A 66 -0.05 1.55 8.74
CA ILE A 66 0.02 1.68 7.29
C ILE A 66 1.42 2.20 6.97
N ARG A 67 2.22 1.40 6.25
CA ARG A 67 3.62 1.72 5.99
C ARG A 67 3.85 2.36 4.61
N ILE A 68 2.80 2.57 3.84
CA ILE A 68 2.88 3.22 2.53
C ILE A 68 1.96 4.43 2.51
N PHE A 69 2.31 5.40 1.68
CA PHE A 69 1.51 6.61 1.55
C PHE A 69 1.33 6.95 0.08
N PRO A 70 0.11 7.31 -0.36
CA PRO A 70 -0.14 7.62 -1.75
C PRO A 70 0.26 9.05 -2.08
N ASP A 71 1.53 9.25 -2.40
CA ASP A 71 2.10 10.57 -2.65
C ASP A 71 2.25 10.91 -4.12
N LYS A 72 1.98 9.97 -5.02
CA LYS A 72 2.11 10.21 -6.45
C LYS A 72 0.76 10.51 -7.08
N PRO A 73 0.59 11.68 -7.72
CA PRO A 73 -0.66 11.97 -8.41
C PRO A 73 -0.72 11.25 -9.76
N VAL A 74 -1.89 10.73 -10.07
CA VAL A 74 -2.15 10.11 -11.37
C VAL A 74 -3.21 10.95 -12.07
N THR A 75 -2.91 11.36 -13.29
CA THR A 75 -3.82 12.19 -14.07
C THR A 75 -4.57 11.32 -15.06
N GLN A 76 -5.81 11.71 -15.33
CA GLN A 76 -6.63 11.04 -16.32
C GLN A 76 -7.36 12.11 -17.12
N LYS A 77 -7.24 12.03 -18.46
CA LYS A 77 -7.95 12.96 -19.33
C LYS A 77 -9.41 12.51 -19.43
N PRO A 78 -10.35 13.45 -19.37
CA PRO A 78 -11.74 13.11 -19.67
C PRO A 78 -11.86 12.52 -21.08
N ALA A 79 -12.83 11.63 -21.27
CA ALA A 79 -13.02 10.97 -22.56
C ALA A 79 -13.22 11.98 -23.71
N GLU A 80 -13.74 13.15 -23.41
CA GLU A 80 -14.03 14.20 -24.38
C GLU A 80 -12.83 15.09 -24.68
N THR A 81 -11.74 14.94 -23.94
CA THR A 81 -10.55 15.78 -24.15
C THR A 81 -9.76 15.26 -25.32
N ARG A 82 -9.46 16.14 -26.27
CA ARG A 82 -8.66 15.76 -27.43
C ARG A 82 -7.23 15.49 -27.01
N MET A 83 -6.62 14.51 -27.68
CA MET A 83 -5.22 14.17 -27.41
C MET A 83 -4.30 15.34 -27.71
N GLY A 84 -3.22 15.44 -26.93
CA GLY A 84 -2.19 16.44 -27.20
C GLY A 84 -2.34 17.77 -26.48
N LYS A 85 -3.39 17.96 -25.70
CA LYS A 85 -3.61 19.21 -24.96
C LYS A 85 -3.09 19.18 -23.53
N GLY A 86 -1.93 18.54 -23.31
CA GLY A 86 -1.33 18.50 -21.99
C GLY A 86 -1.98 17.46 -21.07
N LYS A 87 -1.52 17.40 -19.83
CA LYS A 87 -2.03 16.45 -18.85
C LYS A 87 -3.40 16.86 -18.36
N GLY A 88 -4.24 15.87 -18.12
CA GLY A 88 -5.52 16.09 -17.46
C GLY A 88 -5.34 16.49 -15.99
N ALA A 89 -6.46 16.72 -15.32
CA ALA A 89 -6.45 17.02 -13.90
C ALA A 89 -6.03 15.79 -13.10
N VAL A 90 -5.58 16.00 -11.86
CA VAL A 90 -5.26 14.91 -10.96
C VAL A 90 -6.53 14.14 -10.65
N ASP A 91 -6.54 12.84 -10.98
CA ASP A 91 -7.70 11.97 -10.76
C ASP A 91 -7.62 11.29 -9.41
N HIS A 92 -6.47 10.74 -9.08
CA HIS A 92 -6.29 10.02 -7.82
C HIS A 92 -4.81 9.98 -7.43
N TRP A 93 -4.56 9.50 -6.24
CA TRP A 93 -3.22 9.39 -5.69
C TRP A 93 -2.86 7.92 -5.48
N VAL A 94 -1.59 7.60 -5.71
CA VAL A 94 -1.10 6.23 -5.56
C VAL A 94 0.21 6.20 -4.80
N ALA A 95 0.46 5.07 -4.12
CA ALA A 95 1.78 4.75 -3.58
C ALA A 95 2.49 3.88 -4.61
N VAL A 96 3.72 4.24 -4.93
CA VAL A 96 4.56 3.42 -5.80
C VAL A 96 5.24 2.38 -4.92
N VAL A 97 4.91 1.12 -5.14
CA VAL A 97 5.39 0.02 -4.30
C VAL A 97 6.34 -0.85 -5.10
N LYS A 98 7.48 -1.16 -4.51
CA LYS A 98 8.47 -2.06 -5.09
C LYS A 98 8.46 -3.40 -4.36
N PRO A 99 8.89 -4.49 -5.01
CA PRO A 99 8.96 -5.80 -4.34
C PRO A 99 9.80 -5.72 -3.05
N GLY A 100 9.32 -6.34 -1.99
CA GLY A 100 9.96 -6.33 -0.70
C GLY A 100 9.40 -5.32 0.28
N ARG A 101 8.63 -4.36 -0.18
CA ARG A 101 8.07 -3.31 0.68
C ARG A 101 6.99 -3.87 1.60
N ILE A 102 7.10 -3.57 2.89
CA ILE A 102 6.03 -3.85 3.85
C ILE A 102 4.99 -2.75 3.72
N MET A 103 3.76 -3.14 3.44
CA MET A 103 2.67 -2.17 3.24
C MET A 103 1.83 -1.95 4.49
N PHE A 104 1.60 -3.00 5.25
CA PHE A 104 0.84 -2.94 6.49
C PHE A 104 1.52 -3.78 7.55
N GLU A 105 1.38 -3.38 8.82
CA GLU A 105 1.84 -4.18 9.95
C GLU A 105 0.72 -4.33 10.97
N LEU A 106 0.74 -5.43 11.68
CA LEU A 106 -0.25 -5.74 12.72
C LEU A 106 0.46 -6.17 13.99
N SER A 107 -0.18 -5.93 15.12
CA SER A 107 0.24 -6.48 16.41
C SER A 107 -0.96 -6.76 17.29
N GLY A 108 -0.73 -7.53 18.35
CA GLY A 108 -1.77 -7.81 19.34
C GLY A 108 -2.76 -8.88 18.93
N LEU A 109 -2.39 -9.74 18.00
CA LEU A 109 -3.22 -10.84 17.52
C LEU A 109 -2.41 -12.13 17.54
N SER A 110 -3.11 -13.28 17.57
CA SER A 110 -2.46 -14.55 17.31
C SER A 110 -2.03 -14.59 15.84
N GLU A 111 -1.04 -15.44 15.53
CA GLU A 111 -0.60 -15.58 14.15
C GLU A 111 -1.73 -16.02 13.23
N GLU A 112 -2.57 -16.93 13.69
CA GLU A 112 -3.71 -17.41 12.92
C GLU A 112 -4.65 -16.28 12.55
N MET A 113 -5.00 -15.44 13.53
CA MET A 113 -5.87 -14.29 13.28
C MET A 113 -5.19 -13.27 12.37
N ALA A 114 -3.89 -13.05 12.57
CA ALA A 114 -3.15 -12.12 11.73
C ALA A 114 -3.10 -12.57 10.28
N ARG A 115 -2.89 -13.86 10.04
CA ARG A 115 -2.89 -14.43 8.69
C ARG A 115 -4.22 -14.21 8.00
N GLU A 116 -5.31 -14.43 8.68
CA GLU A 116 -6.65 -14.25 8.11
C GLU A 116 -6.93 -12.77 7.83
N ALA A 117 -6.58 -11.90 8.76
CA ALA A 117 -6.76 -10.46 8.58
C ALA A 117 -6.00 -9.96 7.34
N ILE A 118 -4.75 -10.38 7.23
CA ILE A 118 -3.89 -9.97 6.12
C ILE A 118 -4.38 -10.56 4.80
N ARG A 119 -4.89 -11.79 4.81
CA ARG A 119 -5.48 -12.39 3.61
C ARG A 119 -6.66 -11.56 3.10
N LEU A 120 -7.52 -11.12 4.01
CA LEU A 120 -8.66 -10.28 3.64
C LEU A 120 -8.21 -8.93 3.08
N ALA A 121 -7.18 -8.33 3.68
CA ALA A 121 -6.64 -7.07 3.19
C ALA A 121 -6.00 -7.25 1.81
N ALA A 122 -5.28 -8.34 1.62
CA ALA A 122 -4.60 -8.61 0.35
C ALA A 122 -5.58 -8.69 -0.82
N HIS A 123 -6.79 -9.17 -0.58
CA HIS A 123 -7.82 -9.23 -1.61
C HIS A 123 -8.25 -7.85 -2.13
N LYS A 124 -7.96 -6.80 -1.38
CA LYS A 124 -8.27 -5.43 -1.79
C LYS A 124 -7.16 -4.78 -2.61
N LEU A 125 -6.03 -5.46 -2.71
CA LEU A 125 -4.87 -4.96 -3.45
C LEU A 125 -4.73 -5.69 -4.76
N SER A 126 -4.11 -5.02 -5.74
CA SER A 126 -3.97 -5.59 -7.09
C SER A 126 -2.64 -6.31 -7.30
N ILE A 127 -1.70 -6.17 -6.38
CA ILE A 127 -0.38 -6.78 -6.51
C ILE A 127 -0.27 -8.02 -5.63
N LYS A 128 0.63 -8.92 -6.01
CA LYS A 128 0.88 -10.12 -5.22
C LYS A 128 1.56 -9.76 -3.91
N THR A 129 1.18 -10.44 -2.85
CA THR A 129 1.62 -10.15 -1.51
C THR A 129 2.00 -11.40 -0.75
N LYS A 130 2.69 -11.21 0.37
CA LYS A 130 3.13 -12.30 1.24
C LYS A 130 2.91 -11.89 2.69
N PHE A 131 2.46 -12.85 3.50
CA PHE A 131 2.39 -12.68 4.95
C PHE A 131 3.79 -12.86 5.53
N LEU A 132 4.18 -11.97 6.44
CA LEU A 132 5.43 -12.09 7.18
C LEU A 132 5.17 -12.05 8.67
N SER A 133 5.95 -12.84 9.40
CA SER A 133 6.01 -12.79 10.85
C SER A 133 7.39 -12.30 11.25
N LYS A 134 7.46 -11.46 12.25
CA LYS A 134 8.72 -10.94 12.75
C LYS A 134 9.63 -12.06 13.24
N ASP A 135 9.05 -13.08 13.85
CA ASP A 135 9.83 -14.22 14.35
C ASP A 135 10.49 -14.98 13.21
N ILE A 136 9.79 -15.12 12.08
CA ILE A 136 10.33 -15.82 10.91
C ILE A 136 11.47 -15.00 10.31
N THR A 137 11.29 -13.68 10.21
CA THR A 137 12.30 -12.81 9.60
C THR A 137 13.47 -12.53 10.53
N GLY A 138 13.24 -12.53 11.83
CA GLY A 138 14.27 -12.21 12.80
C GLY A 138 14.97 -13.41 13.41
N GLY A 139 14.37 -14.59 13.34
CA GLY A 139 14.90 -15.78 13.95
C GLY A 139 15.90 -16.54 13.09
N GLU A 140 15.99 -16.13 11.85
CA GLU A 140 16.89 -16.76 10.90
C GLU A 140 18.23 -16.00 10.86
#